data_f66366fe36fcee93843059c2022a7a36
#
_entry.id   f66366fe36fcee93843059c2022a7a36
#
_cell.length_a   1.000
_cell.length_b   1.000
_cell.length_c   1.000
_cell.angle_alpha   90.00
_cell.angle_beta   90.00
_cell.angle_gamma   90.00
#
_symmetry.space_group_name_H-M   'P 1'
#
loop_
_entity.id
_entity.type
_entity.pdbx_description
1 polymer ?
#
loop_
_entity_poly.entity_id
_entity_poly.type
_entity_poly.pdbx_seq_one_letter_code
_entity_poly.pdbx_strand_id
1 'polypeptide(L)'
;MKKLFSGLLALVLGGNIFAADVPADFSAGNKLYAEGKFSDAAGSYEKLLQTGAASPVLLFNYGNAEFKSGHLGKAIATYQRAAQLTPRDTELRANLAFVRNQVQGVTQRESRWQNWVSTLTLNEGAVLTAVLLWLTFALLIARQVRPALAPGLKNATWIIAGLTILSGAVLGLQAANHFSNATAVVTADNVTVRSGPFDDAQSLFAARDGAEFSVLDRHDGWVQVADGAGKIGWLPLKQVEVLPGA
;
A
#
# COMPACT_ATOMS: atom_id res chain seq x y z
N MET A 1 4.71 -47.19 -9.31
CA MET A 1 4.08 -45.89 -9.05
C MET A 1 4.81 -45.05 -7.96
N LYS A 2 6.15 -45.14 -7.88
CA LYS A 2 6.97 -44.42 -6.87
C LYS A 2 7.91 -43.33 -7.45
N LYS A 3 7.85 -43.06 -8.77
CA LYS A 3 8.80 -42.15 -9.44
C LYS A 3 8.18 -40.85 -10.00
N LEU A 4 6.90 -40.56 -9.76
CA LEU A 4 6.23 -39.35 -10.28
C LEU A 4 6.11 -38.22 -9.27
N PHE A 5 6.53 -38.39 -8.01
CA PHE A 5 6.39 -37.35 -6.97
C PHE A 5 7.67 -36.55 -6.72
N SER A 6 8.80 -36.91 -7.31
CA SER A 6 10.08 -36.21 -7.08
C SER A 6 10.32 -35.02 -8.02
N GLY A 7 9.48 -34.80 -9.02
CA GLY A 7 9.67 -33.75 -10.02
C GLY A 7 9.02 -32.39 -9.70
N LEU A 8 8.07 -32.35 -8.77
CA LEU A 8 7.28 -31.13 -8.55
C LEU A 8 7.81 -30.21 -7.44
N LEU A 9 8.77 -30.69 -6.66
CA LEU A 9 9.33 -29.89 -5.53
C LEU A 9 10.55 -29.05 -5.93
N ALA A 10 11.13 -29.28 -7.10
CA ALA A 10 12.35 -28.59 -7.52
C ALA A 10 12.13 -27.27 -8.28
N LEU A 11 10.86 -26.90 -8.57
CA LEU A 11 10.55 -25.71 -9.37
C LEU A 11 10.29 -24.43 -8.55
N VAL A 12 10.31 -24.51 -7.23
CA VAL A 12 9.97 -23.36 -6.35
C VAL A 12 11.20 -22.67 -5.74
N LEU A 13 12.40 -23.24 -5.87
CA LEU A 13 13.61 -22.72 -5.22
C LEU A 13 14.65 -22.11 -6.17
N GLY A 14 14.31 -21.90 -7.43
CA GLY A 14 15.19 -21.27 -8.43
C GLY A 14 14.97 -19.75 -8.54
N GLY A 15 14.76 -19.06 -7.44
CA GLY A 15 14.86 -17.60 -7.42
C GLY A 15 16.32 -17.20 -7.61
N ASN A 16 16.74 -16.92 -8.87
CA ASN A 16 17.99 -16.24 -9.12
C ASN A 16 17.95 -14.91 -8.34
N ILE A 17 18.72 -14.83 -7.26
CA ILE A 17 19.10 -13.55 -6.66
C ILE A 17 20.04 -12.91 -7.68
N PHE A 18 19.47 -12.28 -8.71
CA PHE A 18 20.22 -11.29 -9.46
C PHE A 18 20.52 -10.18 -8.42
N ALA A 19 21.81 -9.99 -8.11
CA ALA A 19 22.28 -8.73 -7.59
C ALA A 19 21.82 -7.69 -8.62
N ALA A 20 20.71 -7.03 -8.36
CA ALA A 20 20.22 -5.97 -9.24
C ALA A 20 21.33 -4.92 -9.26
N ASP A 21 21.90 -4.68 -10.44
CA ASP A 21 22.81 -3.55 -10.65
C ASP A 21 22.07 -2.31 -10.11
N VAL A 22 22.61 -1.69 -9.07
CA VAL A 22 22.00 -0.50 -8.47
C VAL A 22 22.02 0.56 -9.57
N PRO A 23 20.89 1.06 -10.06
CA PRO A 23 20.87 2.00 -11.16
C PRO A 23 21.79 3.19 -10.84
N ALA A 24 22.59 3.64 -11.81
CA ALA A 24 23.52 4.76 -11.61
C ALA A 24 22.83 5.99 -11.01
N ASP A 25 21.58 6.23 -11.40
CA ASP A 25 20.75 7.32 -10.87
C ASP A 25 20.37 7.14 -9.39
N PHE A 26 20.22 5.90 -8.90
CA PHE A 26 19.98 5.65 -7.49
C PHE A 26 21.23 5.98 -6.64
N SER A 27 22.40 5.59 -7.11
CA SER A 27 23.66 5.92 -6.44
C SER A 27 23.95 7.43 -6.47
N ALA A 28 23.60 8.11 -7.57
CA ALA A 28 23.69 9.56 -7.69
C ALA A 28 22.75 10.28 -6.69
N GLY A 29 21.51 9.81 -6.57
CA GLY A 29 20.55 10.32 -5.58
C GLY A 29 21.05 10.15 -4.15
N ASN A 30 21.59 8.98 -3.80
CA ASN A 30 22.18 8.73 -2.48
C ASN A 30 23.37 9.65 -2.18
N LYS A 31 24.21 9.92 -3.17
CA LYS A 31 25.33 10.86 -3.03
C LYS A 31 24.85 12.29 -2.78
N LEU A 32 23.88 12.76 -3.56
CA LEU A 32 23.29 14.09 -3.37
C LEU A 32 22.64 14.23 -1.98
N TYR A 33 21.94 13.18 -1.53
CA TYR A 33 21.37 13.15 -0.19
C TYR A 33 22.43 13.26 0.90
N ALA A 34 23.52 12.51 0.78
CA ALA A 34 24.65 12.56 1.71
C ALA A 34 25.35 13.93 1.73
N GLU A 35 25.35 14.65 0.59
CA GLU A 35 25.85 16.03 0.46
C GLU A 35 24.88 17.09 1.02
N GLY A 36 23.70 16.69 1.52
CA GLY A 36 22.66 17.61 2.00
C GLY A 36 21.86 18.30 0.89
N LYS A 37 22.05 17.91 -0.36
CA LYS A 37 21.31 18.42 -1.55
C LYS A 37 20.00 17.66 -1.72
N PHE A 38 19.08 17.81 -0.76
CA PHE A 38 17.90 16.97 -0.63
C PHE A 38 16.94 17.13 -1.81
N SER A 39 16.73 18.34 -2.31
CA SER A 39 15.86 18.60 -3.47
C SER A 39 16.42 17.95 -4.76
N ASP A 40 17.75 18.01 -4.96
CA ASP A 40 18.38 17.37 -6.13
C ASP A 40 18.32 15.84 -6.02
N ALA A 41 18.50 15.31 -4.80
CA ALA A 41 18.34 13.89 -4.51
C ALA A 41 16.90 13.42 -4.80
N ALA A 42 15.90 14.18 -4.37
CA ALA A 42 14.50 13.91 -4.66
C ALA A 42 14.24 13.88 -6.17
N GLY A 43 14.75 14.85 -6.93
CA GLY A 43 14.64 14.86 -8.40
C GLY A 43 15.31 13.65 -9.07
N SER A 44 16.41 13.14 -8.53
CA SER A 44 17.08 11.93 -9.05
C SER A 44 16.24 10.67 -8.79
N TYR A 45 15.66 10.54 -7.59
CA TYR A 45 14.79 9.42 -7.25
C TYR A 45 13.46 9.46 -8.03
N GLU A 46 12.89 10.66 -8.24
CA GLU A 46 11.66 10.83 -9.03
C GLU A 46 11.86 10.36 -10.47
N LYS A 47 12.98 10.71 -11.11
CA LYS A 47 13.32 10.22 -12.46
C LYS A 47 13.33 8.70 -12.53
N LEU A 48 13.91 8.02 -11.53
CA LEU A 48 13.89 6.56 -11.45
C LEU A 48 12.47 6.00 -11.32
N LEU A 49 11.62 6.62 -10.51
CA LEU A 49 10.23 6.21 -10.37
C LEU A 49 9.46 6.34 -11.69
N GLN A 50 9.77 7.37 -12.50
CA GLN A 50 9.18 7.57 -13.84
C GLN A 50 9.58 6.48 -14.84
N THR A 51 10.72 5.80 -14.64
CA THR A 51 11.10 4.62 -15.47
C THR A 51 10.32 3.35 -15.11
N GLY A 52 9.45 3.40 -14.10
CA GLY A 52 8.72 2.24 -13.59
C GLY A 52 9.48 1.44 -12.53
N ALA A 53 10.70 1.85 -12.16
CA ALA A 53 11.50 1.22 -11.12
C ALA A 53 10.98 1.61 -9.72
N ALA A 54 9.90 0.99 -9.27
CA ALA A 54 9.40 1.20 -7.91
C ALA A 54 9.90 0.08 -6.99
N SER A 55 10.76 0.43 -6.01
CA SER A 55 11.15 -0.46 -4.94
C SER A 55 10.91 0.19 -3.58
N PRO A 56 10.70 -0.59 -2.50
CA PRO A 56 10.53 -0.03 -1.15
C PRO A 56 11.69 0.89 -0.74
N VAL A 57 12.92 0.50 -1.04
CA VAL A 57 14.12 1.28 -0.71
C VAL A 57 14.18 2.60 -1.48
N LEU A 58 13.84 2.59 -2.78
CA LEU A 58 13.79 3.82 -3.58
C LEU A 58 12.72 4.77 -3.05
N LEU A 59 11.52 4.27 -2.78
CA LEU A 59 10.42 5.07 -2.21
C LEU A 59 10.79 5.62 -0.83
N PHE A 60 11.43 4.81 0.02
CA PHE A 60 11.88 5.26 1.35
C PHE A 60 12.89 6.42 1.25
N ASN A 61 13.91 6.28 0.40
CA ASN A 61 14.92 7.33 0.20
C ASN A 61 14.33 8.58 -0.44
N TYR A 62 13.40 8.41 -1.39
CA TYR A 62 12.68 9.53 -1.99
C TYR A 62 11.83 10.27 -0.95
N GLY A 63 11.06 9.55 -0.11
CA GLY A 63 10.32 10.14 0.98
C GLY A 63 11.19 10.90 1.98
N ASN A 64 12.36 10.34 2.32
CA ASN A 64 13.36 11.02 3.16
C ASN A 64 13.85 12.33 2.52
N ALA A 65 14.14 12.31 1.21
CA ALA A 65 14.62 13.47 0.49
C ALA A 65 13.54 14.58 0.41
N GLU A 66 12.28 14.22 0.11
CA GLU A 66 11.16 15.16 0.09
C GLU A 66 10.90 15.76 1.48
N PHE A 67 10.93 14.92 2.54
CA PHE A 67 10.81 15.40 3.91
C PHE A 67 11.89 16.42 4.27
N LYS A 68 13.15 16.12 3.96
CA LYS A 68 14.30 17.04 4.22
C LYS A 68 14.25 18.30 3.37
N SER A 69 13.58 18.26 2.22
CA SER A 69 13.31 19.42 1.35
C SER A 69 12.10 20.25 1.83
N GLY A 70 11.37 19.81 2.86
CA GLY A 70 10.21 20.52 3.40
C GLY A 70 8.87 20.18 2.74
N HIS A 71 8.83 19.26 1.78
CA HIS A 71 7.62 18.84 1.06
C HIS A 71 6.91 17.71 1.83
N LEU A 72 6.15 18.06 2.86
CA LEU A 72 5.54 17.09 3.77
C LEU A 72 4.54 16.17 3.05
N GLY A 73 3.73 16.71 2.16
CA GLY A 73 2.72 15.95 1.42
C GLY A 73 3.33 14.90 0.49
N LYS A 74 4.35 15.28 -0.27
CA LYS A 74 5.07 14.32 -1.12
C LYS A 74 5.76 13.24 -0.29
N ALA A 75 6.35 13.61 0.86
CA ALA A 75 6.96 12.65 1.77
C ALA A 75 5.93 11.65 2.30
N ILE A 76 4.76 12.13 2.78
CA ILE A 76 3.66 11.28 3.26
C ILE A 76 3.18 10.34 2.16
N ALA A 77 2.88 10.88 0.97
CA ALA A 77 2.40 10.07 -0.15
C ALA A 77 3.42 8.98 -0.54
N THR A 78 4.70 9.33 -0.58
CA THR A 78 5.77 8.39 -0.93
C THR A 78 5.96 7.31 0.14
N TYR A 79 5.94 7.67 1.43
CA TYR A 79 6.01 6.69 2.51
C TYR A 79 4.79 5.77 2.55
N GLN A 80 3.58 6.27 2.24
CA GLN A 80 2.39 5.42 2.13
C GLN A 80 2.53 4.41 1.00
N ARG A 81 3.05 4.82 -0.18
CA ARG A 81 3.35 3.88 -1.28
C ARG A 81 4.38 2.82 -0.87
N ALA A 82 5.42 3.21 -0.16
CA ALA A 82 6.41 2.26 0.37
C ALA A 82 5.78 1.30 1.38
N ALA A 83 4.92 1.78 2.28
CA ALA A 83 4.24 0.98 3.29
C ALA A 83 3.28 -0.07 2.69
N GLN A 84 2.69 0.21 1.52
CA GLN A 84 1.89 -0.79 0.80
C GLN A 84 2.74 -1.97 0.29
N LEU A 85 4.03 -1.72 -0.02
CA LEU A 85 4.96 -2.76 -0.45
C LEU A 85 5.61 -3.49 0.73
N THR A 86 5.86 -2.78 1.85
CA THR A 86 6.50 -3.31 3.06
C THR A 86 5.73 -2.89 4.32
N PRO A 87 4.53 -3.44 4.56
CA PRO A 87 3.67 -2.98 5.65
C PRO A 87 4.22 -3.28 7.05
N ARG A 88 5.22 -4.16 7.17
CA ARG A 88 5.87 -4.54 8.45
C ARG A 88 7.12 -3.74 8.75
N ASP A 89 7.54 -2.87 7.85
CA ASP A 89 8.74 -2.03 8.06
C ASP A 89 8.45 -1.01 9.17
N THR A 90 9.13 -1.19 10.30
CA THR A 90 8.92 -0.35 11.51
C THR A 90 9.55 1.02 11.37
N GLU A 91 10.67 1.14 10.66
CA GLU A 91 11.35 2.41 10.41
C GLU A 91 10.52 3.30 9.48
N LEU A 92 10.05 2.72 8.38
CA LEU A 92 9.15 3.40 7.45
C LEU A 92 7.87 3.91 8.14
N ARG A 93 7.24 3.07 8.96
CA ARG A 93 6.03 3.46 9.72
C ARG A 93 6.32 4.55 10.74
N ALA A 94 7.47 4.49 11.40
CA ALA A 94 7.90 5.54 12.34
C ALA A 94 8.13 6.87 11.62
N ASN A 95 8.80 6.87 10.45
CA ASN A 95 9.03 8.06 9.64
C ASN A 95 7.70 8.66 9.13
N LEU A 96 6.80 7.82 8.62
CA LEU A 96 5.46 8.27 8.21
C LEU A 96 4.69 8.93 9.37
N ALA A 97 4.67 8.28 10.54
CA ALA A 97 4.03 8.83 11.73
C ALA A 97 4.69 10.15 12.18
N PHE A 98 6.01 10.24 12.09
CA PHE A 98 6.76 11.44 12.45
C PHE A 98 6.39 12.61 11.53
N VAL A 99 6.35 12.40 10.20
CA VAL A 99 5.99 13.45 9.25
C VAL A 99 4.52 13.86 9.42
N ARG A 100 3.61 12.92 9.59
CA ARG A 100 2.19 13.19 9.88
C ARG A 100 1.99 14.08 11.10
N ASN A 101 2.80 13.89 12.14
CA ASN A 101 2.73 14.71 13.35
C ASN A 101 3.20 16.17 13.13
N GLN A 102 3.92 16.46 12.05
CA GLN A 102 4.32 17.84 11.69
C GLN A 102 3.26 18.55 10.86
N VAL A 103 2.34 17.83 10.25
CA VAL A 103 1.23 18.41 9.50
C VAL A 103 0.23 19.03 10.49
N GLN A 104 0.00 20.34 10.35
CA GLN A 104 -1.03 21.02 11.14
C GLN A 104 -2.40 20.75 10.53
N GLY A 105 -3.28 20.09 11.25
CA GLY A 105 -4.64 19.81 10.82
C GLY A 105 -5.16 18.46 11.28
N VAL A 106 -6.33 18.06 10.78
CA VAL A 106 -6.91 16.75 11.07
C VAL A 106 -6.27 15.73 10.15
N THR A 107 -5.33 14.96 10.69
CA THR A 107 -4.83 13.77 10.00
C THR A 107 -5.79 12.61 10.25
N GLN A 108 -6.09 11.83 9.22
CA GLN A 108 -6.84 10.58 9.40
C GLN A 108 -6.05 9.62 10.29
N ARG A 109 -6.61 9.30 11.46
CA ARG A 109 -6.03 8.29 12.34
C ARG A 109 -6.55 6.93 11.91
N GLU A 110 -5.66 6.10 11.39
CA GLU A 110 -5.98 4.70 11.12
C GLU A 110 -6.49 4.02 12.40
N SER A 111 -7.59 3.30 12.31
CA SER A 111 -8.10 2.53 13.44
C SER A 111 -7.15 1.36 13.75
N ARG A 112 -7.13 0.89 15.02
CA ARG A 112 -6.31 -0.27 15.43
C ARG A 112 -6.61 -1.52 14.60
N TRP A 113 -7.84 -1.66 14.14
CA TRP A 113 -8.28 -2.73 13.27
C TRP A 113 -7.67 -2.63 11.87
N GLN A 114 -7.67 -1.44 11.26
CA GLN A 114 -7.04 -1.19 9.97
C GLN A 114 -5.55 -1.51 10.00
N ASN A 115 -4.85 -1.08 11.05
CA ASN A 115 -3.43 -1.40 11.27
C ASN A 115 -3.17 -2.91 11.40
N TRP A 116 -4.09 -3.69 11.96
CA TRP A 116 -3.92 -5.14 12.06
C TRP A 116 -4.15 -5.83 10.70
N VAL A 117 -5.18 -5.42 9.96
CA VAL A 117 -5.50 -5.98 8.64
C VAL A 117 -4.43 -5.61 7.61
N SER A 118 -3.85 -4.41 7.69
CA SER A 118 -2.79 -3.94 6.78
C SER A 118 -1.40 -4.59 7.01
N THR A 119 -1.24 -5.44 8.03
CA THR A 119 0.03 -6.15 8.25
C THR A 119 0.32 -7.23 7.21
N LEU A 120 -0.70 -7.74 6.52
CA LEU A 120 -0.58 -8.68 5.40
C LEU A 120 -0.77 -7.92 4.09
N THR A 121 0.12 -8.14 3.12
CA THR A 121 -0.09 -7.64 1.77
C THR A 121 -1.22 -8.42 1.08
N LEU A 122 -1.91 -7.80 0.12
CA LEU A 122 -2.93 -8.48 -0.69
C LEU A 122 -2.39 -9.78 -1.33
N ASN A 123 -1.13 -9.76 -1.80
CA ASN A 123 -0.48 -10.94 -2.38
C ASN A 123 -0.30 -12.05 -1.34
N GLU A 124 0.15 -11.74 -0.13
CA GLU A 124 0.30 -12.73 0.94
C GLU A 124 -1.06 -13.33 1.34
N GLY A 125 -2.10 -12.49 1.45
CA GLY A 125 -3.46 -12.93 1.71
C GLY A 125 -3.99 -13.85 0.61
N ALA A 126 -3.74 -13.51 -0.66
CA ALA A 126 -4.15 -14.32 -1.81
C ALA A 126 -3.42 -15.68 -1.85
N VAL A 127 -2.10 -15.69 -1.63
CA VAL A 127 -1.30 -16.92 -1.59
C VAL A 127 -1.77 -17.82 -0.44
N LEU A 128 -1.96 -17.27 0.77
CA LEU A 128 -2.46 -18.01 1.92
C LEU A 128 -3.82 -18.66 1.63
N THR A 129 -4.75 -17.87 1.09
CA THR A 129 -6.10 -18.36 0.74
C THR A 129 -6.03 -19.45 -0.32
N ALA A 130 -5.20 -19.29 -1.35
CA ALA A 130 -5.01 -20.31 -2.40
C ALA A 130 -4.43 -21.62 -1.83
N VAL A 131 -3.42 -21.54 -0.96
CA VAL A 131 -2.84 -22.73 -0.31
C VAL A 131 -3.87 -23.46 0.54
N LEU A 132 -4.65 -22.74 1.35
CA LEU A 132 -5.71 -23.33 2.18
C LEU A 132 -6.81 -23.97 1.32
N LEU A 133 -7.16 -23.34 0.19
CA LEU A 133 -8.12 -23.87 -0.77
C LEU A 133 -7.63 -25.21 -1.39
N TRP A 134 -6.39 -25.24 -1.85
CA TRP A 134 -5.77 -26.46 -2.39
C TRP A 134 -5.68 -27.58 -1.36
N LEU A 135 -5.35 -27.26 -0.09
CA LEU A 135 -5.36 -28.23 1.00
C LEU A 135 -6.77 -28.78 1.26
N THR A 136 -7.78 -27.91 1.23
CA THR A 136 -9.18 -28.32 1.37
C THR A 136 -9.56 -29.32 0.28
N PHE A 137 -9.26 -29.02 -0.99
CA PHE A 137 -9.53 -29.93 -2.10
C PHE A 137 -8.75 -31.25 -1.98
N ALA A 138 -7.47 -31.19 -1.60
CA ALA A 138 -6.66 -32.40 -1.40
C ALA A 138 -7.23 -33.31 -0.33
N LEU A 139 -7.71 -32.76 0.79
CA LEU A 139 -8.36 -33.53 1.85
C LEU A 139 -9.72 -34.12 1.39
N LEU A 140 -10.52 -33.38 0.64
CA LEU A 140 -11.77 -33.88 0.07
C LEU A 140 -11.52 -35.05 -0.91
N ILE A 141 -10.55 -34.91 -1.79
CA ILE A 141 -10.15 -35.96 -2.73
C ILE A 141 -9.63 -37.19 -1.98
N ALA A 142 -8.76 -37.00 -0.97
CA ALA A 142 -8.21 -38.09 -0.17
C ALA A 142 -9.32 -38.92 0.54
N ARG A 143 -10.34 -38.23 1.06
CA ARG A 143 -11.51 -38.89 1.67
C ARG A 143 -12.35 -39.66 0.67
N GLN A 144 -12.44 -39.17 -0.57
CA GLN A 144 -13.21 -39.82 -1.64
C GLN A 144 -12.46 -41.05 -2.19
N VAL A 145 -11.16 -40.93 -2.41
CA VAL A 145 -10.35 -42.00 -3.01
C VAL A 145 -10.01 -43.11 -2.00
N ARG A 146 -9.91 -42.77 -0.69
CA ARG A 146 -9.61 -43.71 0.39
C ARG A 146 -10.64 -43.61 1.50
N PRO A 147 -11.82 -44.24 1.38
CA PRO A 147 -12.87 -44.16 2.38
C PRO A 147 -12.46 -44.57 3.79
N ALA A 148 -11.47 -45.45 3.92
CA ALA A 148 -10.93 -45.85 5.22
C ALA A 148 -10.29 -44.70 5.99
N LEU A 149 -9.80 -43.65 5.34
CA LEU A 149 -9.24 -42.45 5.95
C LEU A 149 -10.29 -41.40 6.28
N ALA A 150 -11.48 -41.51 5.71
CA ALA A 150 -12.54 -40.47 5.82
C ALA A 150 -12.90 -40.12 7.27
N PRO A 151 -13.06 -41.06 8.24
CA PRO A 151 -13.37 -40.72 9.62
C PRO A 151 -12.25 -39.90 10.29
N GLY A 152 -10.98 -40.29 10.09
CA GLY A 152 -9.81 -39.62 10.67
C GLY A 152 -9.57 -38.21 10.10
N LEU A 153 -9.89 -38.01 8.82
CA LEU A 153 -9.68 -36.73 8.14
C LEU A 153 -10.87 -35.77 8.26
N LYS A 154 -12.01 -36.20 8.80
CA LYS A 154 -13.24 -35.40 8.84
C LYS A 154 -13.03 -34.05 9.53
N ASN A 155 -12.49 -34.05 10.75
CA ASN A 155 -12.32 -32.83 11.52
C ASN A 155 -11.28 -31.89 10.87
N ALA A 156 -10.15 -32.44 10.40
CA ALA A 156 -9.14 -31.68 9.69
C ALA A 156 -9.73 -30.99 8.44
N THR A 157 -10.54 -31.70 7.65
CA THR A 157 -11.18 -31.12 6.46
C THR A 157 -12.07 -29.92 6.82
N TRP A 158 -12.90 -30.05 7.86
CA TRP A 158 -13.77 -28.93 8.26
C TRP A 158 -13.02 -27.75 8.86
N ILE A 159 -11.93 -28.00 9.62
CA ILE A 159 -11.09 -26.93 10.16
C ILE A 159 -10.41 -26.18 9.01
N ILE A 160 -9.79 -26.89 8.06
CA ILE A 160 -9.09 -26.25 6.95
C ILE A 160 -10.10 -25.51 6.04
N ALA A 161 -11.29 -26.08 5.79
CA ALA A 161 -12.35 -25.40 5.05
C ALA A 161 -12.82 -24.12 5.76
N GLY A 162 -13.00 -24.15 7.06
CA GLY A 162 -13.34 -22.97 7.86
C GLY A 162 -12.24 -21.89 7.78
N LEU A 163 -10.97 -22.27 7.88
CA LEU A 163 -9.84 -21.36 7.72
C LEU A 163 -9.78 -20.77 6.31
N THR A 164 -10.11 -21.56 5.27
CA THR A 164 -10.18 -21.08 3.88
C THR A 164 -11.24 -20.00 3.73
N ILE A 165 -12.44 -20.22 4.28
CA ILE A 165 -13.52 -19.23 4.23
C ILE A 165 -13.13 -17.95 4.98
N LEU A 166 -12.55 -18.11 6.17
CA LEU A 166 -12.11 -16.97 6.99
C LEU A 166 -11.02 -16.13 6.28
N SER A 167 -9.99 -16.81 5.73
CA SER A 167 -8.93 -16.12 4.99
C SER A 167 -9.44 -15.44 3.72
N GLY A 168 -10.39 -16.07 3.01
CA GLY A 168 -11.07 -15.48 1.86
C GLY A 168 -11.89 -14.24 2.22
N ALA A 169 -12.60 -14.27 3.36
CA ALA A 169 -13.34 -13.11 3.86
C ALA A 169 -12.40 -11.94 4.22
N VAL A 170 -11.28 -12.22 4.90
CA VAL A 170 -10.27 -11.21 5.23
C VAL A 170 -9.67 -10.61 3.95
N LEU A 171 -9.30 -11.45 2.98
CA LEU A 171 -8.80 -11.00 1.68
C LEU A 171 -9.83 -10.13 0.93
N GLY A 172 -11.11 -10.51 0.96
CA GLY A 172 -12.20 -9.73 0.37
C GLY A 172 -12.36 -8.36 1.02
N LEU A 173 -12.25 -8.28 2.36
CA LEU A 173 -12.27 -7.01 3.09
C LEU A 173 -11.05 -6.13 2.75
N GLN A 174 -9.85 -6.73 2.68
CA GLN A 174 -8.64 -6.01 2.28
C GLN A 174 -8.77 -5.45 0.86
N ALA A 175 -9.23 -6.27 -0.09
CA ALA A 175 -9.45 -5.84 -1.46
C ALA A 175 -10.50 -4.71 -1.54
N ALA A 176 -11.62 -4.84 -0.84
CA ALA A 176 -12.64 -3.80 -0.79
C ALA A 176 -12.06 -2.47 -0.22
N ASN A 177 -11.30 -2.53 0.86
CA ASN A 177 -10.66 -1.34 1.43
C ASN A 177 -9.64 -0.72 0.46
N HIS A 178 -8.82 -1.54 -0.19
CA HIS A 178 -7.82 -1.07 -1.14
C HIS A 178 -8.42 -0.34 -2.35
N PHE A 179 -9.56 -0.82 -2.86
CA PHE A 179 -10.20 -0.23 -4.04
C PHE A 179 -11.22 0.87 -3.70
N SER A 180 -11.80 0.86 -2.50
CA SER A 180 -12.89 1.80 -2.13
C SER A 180 -12.41 3.01 -1.32
N ASN A 181 -11.30 2.90 -0.60
CA ASN A 181 -10.83 3.92 0.34
C ASN A 181 -9.57 4.63 -0.16
N ALA A 182 -9.64 5.21 -1.37
CA ALA A 182 -8.54 6.03 -1.85
C ALA A 182 -8.32 7.25 -0.92
N THR A 183 -7.06 7.58 -0.69
CA THR A 183 -6.66 8.76 0.09
C THR A 183 -6.05 9.81 -0.83
N ALA A 184 -6.47 11.05 -0.72
CA ALA A 184 -5.84 12.20 -1.35
C ALA A 184 -4.92 12.89 -0.34
N VAL A 185 -3.64 13.01 -0.68
CA VAL A 185 -2.64 13.75 0.10
C VAL A 185 -2.36 15.06 -0.60
N VAL A 186 -2.52 16.18 0.06
CA VAL A 186 -2.20 17.50 -0.48
C VAL A 186 -0.69 17.62 -0.61
N THR A 187 -0.21 18.00 -1.81
CA THR A 187 1.22 18.12 -2.14
C THR A 187 1.62 19.54 -2.55
N ALA A 188 0.78 20.51 -2.23
CA ALA A 188 1.03 21.93 -2.47
C ALA A 188 0.63 22.77 -1.25
N ASP A 189 1.32 23.89 -1.07
CA ASP A 189 1.02 24.81 0.03
C ASP A 189 -0.32 25.49 -0.13
N ASN A 190 -1.12 25.49 0.95
CA ASN A 190 -2.35 26.27 1.07
C ASN A 190 -3.37 26.07 -0.07
N VAL A 191 -3.74 24.81 -0.31
CA VAL A 191 -4.76 24.47 -1.31
C VAL A 191 -6.15 24.81 -0.79
N THR A 192 -6.95 25.50 -1.60
CA THR A 192 -8.33 25.84 -1.23
C THR A 192 -9.27 24.69 -1.54
N VAL A 193 -9.94 24.17 -0.52
CA VAL A 193 -11.05 23.23 -0.68
C VAL A 193 -12.31 23.99 -1.04
N ARG A 194 -12.98 23.60 -2.14
CA ARG A 194 -14.12 24.29 -2.73
C ARG A 194 -15.41 23.52 -2.60
N SER A 195 -16.54 24.21 -2.75
CA SER A 195 -17.88 23.58 -2.72
C SER A 195 -18.24 22.82 -4.00
N GLY A 196 -17.53 23.05 -5.09
CA GLY A 196 -17.78 22.42 -6.40
C GLY A 196 -16.49 22.24 -7.21
N PRO A 197 -16.53 21.40 -8.29
CA PRO A 197 -15.38 21.06 -9.11
C PRO A 197 -15.08 22.13 -10.18
N PHE A 198 -14.96 23.40 -9.79
CA PHE A 198 -14.64 24.52 -10.68
C PHE A 198 -13.97 25.67 -9.92
N ASP A 199 -13.18 26.48 -10.63
CA ASP A 199 -12.32 27.50 -10.02
C ASP A 199 -13.10 28.63 -9.32
N ASP A 200 -14.29 28.96 -9.77
CA ASP A 200 -15.13 30.02 -9.18
C ASP A 200 -16.04 29.51 -8.06
N ALA A 201 -15.97 28.22 -7.70
CA ALA A 201 -16.75 27.67 -6.59
C ALA A 201 -16.36 28.31 -5.26
N GLN A 202 -17.33 28.44 -4.35
CA GLN A 202 -17.12 28.99 -3.03
C GLN A 202 -16.00 28.26 -2.27
N SER A 203 -15.07 29.03 -1.70
CA SER A 203 -14.05 28.52 -0.80
C SER A 203 -14.69 28.06 0.52
N LEU A 204 -14.40 26.81 0.93
CA LEU A 204 -14.89 26.24 2.19
C LEU A 204 -13.85 26.36 3.30
N PHE A 205 -12.63 25.89 3.02
CA PHE A 205 -11.49 25.97 3.95
C PHE A 205 -10.18 25.78 3.18
N ALA A 206 -9.06 26.05 3.83
CA ALA A 206 -7.72 25.81 3.28
C ALA A 206 -7.16 24.49 3.79
N ALA A 207 -6.58 23.69 2.90
CA ALA A 207 -5.80 22.50 3.19
C ALA A 207 -4.31 22.79 3.02
N ARG A 208 -3.49 22.36 3.98
CA ARG A 208 -2.04 22.56 3.96
C ARG A 208 -1.33 21.37 3.33
N ASP A 209 -0.09 21.56 2.95
CA ASP A 209 0.80 20.48 2.51
C ASP A 209 0.81 19.35 3.53
N GLY A 210 0.62 18.10 3.05
CA GLY A 210 0.51 16.91 3.88
C GLY A 210 -0.87 16.62 4.48
N ALA A 211 -1.88 17.46 4.26
CA ALA A 211 -3.24 17.15 4.70
C ALA A 211 -3.78 15.93 3.93
N GLU A 212 -4.39 15.00 4.68
CA GLU A 212 -4.92 13.74 4.15
C GLU A 212 -6.44 13.74 4.18
N PHE A 213 -7.06 13.31 3.08
CA PHE A 213 -8.51 13.26 2.89
C PHE A 213 -8.94 11.92 2.31
N SER A 214 -10.14 11.44 2.66
CA SER A 214 -10.78 10.33 1.94
C SER A 214 -11.31 10.80 0.60
N VAL A 215 -11.05 10.08 -0.47
CA VAL A 215 -11.58 10.35 -1.81
C VAL A 215 -12.97 9.77 -1.91
N LEU A 216 -13.94 10.59 -2.35
CA LEU A 216 -15.33 10.20 -2.57
C LEU A 216 -15.64 10.05 -4.05
N ASP A 217 -15.16 10.97 -4.90
CA ASP A 217 -15.44 10.99 -6.33
C ASP A 217 -14.33 11.72 -7.10
N ARG A 218 -14.31 11.60 -8.43
CA ARG A 218 -13.39 12.31 -9.32
C ARG A 218 -14.16 12.83 -10.54
N HIS A 219 -13.96 14.09 -10.86
CA HIS A 219 -14.62 14.73 -11.99
C HIS A 219 -13.74 15.82 -12.60
N ASP A 220 -13.48 15.74 -13.90
CA ASP A 220 -12.84 16.79 -14.75
C ASP A 220 -11.62 17.50 -14.13
N GLY A 221 -10.65 16.72 -13.61
CA GLY A 221 -9.44 17.29 -13.01
C GLY A 221 -9.59 17.74 -11.56
N TRP A 222 -10.72 17.41 -10.93
CA TRP A 222 -11.02 17.63 -9.52
C TRP A 222 -11.24 16.30 -8.80
N VAL A 223 -11.01 16.31 -7.49
CA VAL A 223 -11.30 15.19 -6.61
C VAL A 223 -12.21 15.66 -5.48
N GLN A 224 -13.32 14.97 -5.29
CA GLN A 224 -14.19 15.18 -4.12
C GLN A 224 -13.59 14.44 -2.94
N VAL A 225 -13.46 15.16 -1.84
CA VAL A 225 -12.79 14.66 -0.65
C VAL A 225 -13.62 14.91 0.61
N ALA A 226 -13.43 14.06 1.61
CA ALA A 226 -13.95 14.26 2.96
C ALA A 226 -12.80 14.29 3.96
N ASP A 227 -12.85 15.24 4.91
CA ASP A 227 -11.93 15.28 6.04
C ASP A 227 -12.33 14.27 7.15
N GLY A 228 -11.48 14.11 8.17
CA GLY A 228 -11.76 13.23 9.31
C GLY A 228 -12.98 13.62 10.15
N ALA A 229 -13.54 14.83 9.96
CA ALA A 229 -14.77 15.31 10.59
C ALA A 229 -16.01 15.15 9.68
N GLY A 230 -15.82 14.59 8.46
CA GLY A 230 -16.89 14.39 7.49
C GLY A 230 -17.26 15.63 6.67
N LYS A 231 -16.45 16.70 6.70
CA LYS A 231 -16.66 17.84 5.80
C LYS A 231 -16.25 17.48 4.40
N ILE A 232 -17.14 17.69 3.44
CA ILE A 232 -16.96 17.36 2.03
C ILE A 232 -16.61 18.61 1.24
N GLY A 233 -15.70 18.46 0.26
CA GLY A 233 -15.34 19.53 -0.67
C GLY A 233 -14.56 19.00 -1.86
N TRP A 234 -14.08 19.90 -2.72
CA TRP A 234 -13.38 19.58 -3.95
C TRP A 234 -11.98 20.18 -3.95
N LEU A 235 -11.00 19.41 -4.37
CA LEU A 235 -9.60 19.80 -4.55
C LEU A 235 -9.19 19.60 -6.01
N PRO A 236 -8.33 20.50 -6.57
CA PRO A 236 -7.74 20.26 -7.88
C PRO A 236 -6.82 19.04 -7.86
N LEU A 237 -7.01 18.11 -8.79
CA LEU A 237 -6.22 16.85 -8.86
C LEU A 237 -4.71 17.12 -8.99
N LYS A 238 -4.32 18.23 -9.64
CA LYS A 238 -2.91 18.63 -9.80
C LYS A 238 -2.20 19.03 -8.50
N GLN A 239 -2.95 19.27 -7.41
CA GLN A 239 -2.43 19.72 -6.10
C GLN A 239 -2.50 18.64 -5.04
N VAL A 240 -2.89 17.43 -5.43
CA VAL A 240 -2.98 16.27 -4.54
C VAL A 240 -2.38 15.03 -5.21
N GLU A 241 -1.82 14.13 -4.41
CA GLU A 241 -1.48 12.78 -4.84
C GLU A 241 -2.56 11.84 -4.32
N VAL A 242 -3.19 11.09 -5.23
CA VAL A 242 -4.26 10.15 -4.87
C VAL A 242 -3.69 8.75 -4.82
N LEU A 243 -3.78 8.14 -3.66
CA LEU A 243 -3.27 6.81 -3.35
C LEU A 243 -4.44 5.84 -3.16
N PRO A 244 -4.30 4.57 -3.58
CA PRO A 244 -5.26 3.53 -3.23
C PRO A 244 -5.30 3.38 -1.70
N GLY A 245 -6.41 2.85 -1.18
CA GLY A 245 -6.55 2.56 0.24
C GLY A 245 -5.49 1.58 0.74
N ALA A 246 -5.07 1.76 1.98
CA ALA A 246 -4.09 0.90 2.65
C ALA A 246 -4.73 -0.40 3.17
#